data_d1c4ebb5132c6dbf582179fdd38a2093
#
_entry.id   d1c4ebb5132c6dbf582179fdd38a2093
#
_cell.length_a   1.000
_cell.length_b   1.000
_cell.length_c   1.000
_cell.angle_alpha   90.00
_cell.angle_beta   90.00
_cell.angle_gamma   90.00
#
_symmetry.space_group_name_H-M   'P 1'
#
loop_
_entity.id
_entity.type
_entity.pdbx_description
1 polymer ?
#
loop_
_entity_poly.entity_id
_entity_poly.type
_entity_poly.pdbx_seq_one_letter_code
_entity_poly.pdbx_strand_id
1 'polypeptide(L)'
;MARGSLLTMALLSMAVSTLCRAGAHDIPEGYVRVATVHGVPAEVLYAVSLTETVMAPSAIAGVMKKRDADFRLPSVARPWPWTINVAGKGYRYASRLEAWQALQVFLTRYPARRIDVGIAQVNLGWNGHRFSSTWAAFDPYISLNTAATILSECRRRHPVSWLQAAGCYHHPAGGAPAVRYTAVVRQHLERLHRDAVKTAEQHDGLTAMHPRYIWTEPRE
;
A
#
# COMPACT_ATOMS: atom_id res chain seq x y z
N MET A 1 -42.95 -58.65 16.59
CA MET A 1 -42.10 -58.54 15.42
C MET A 1 -41.84 -57.05 15.19
N ALA A 2 -40.69 -56.55 15.69
CA ALA A 2 -40.34 -55.15 15.57
C ALA A 2 -39.15 -55.02 14.59
N ARG A 3 -39.34 -54.30 13.49
CA ARG A 3 -38.30 -54.01 12.53
C ARG A 3 -37.67 -52.65 12.86
N GLY A 4 -36.43 -52.67 13.38
CA GLY A 4 -35.64 -51.49 13.59
C GLY A 4 -35.08 -50.98 12.26
N SER A 5 -35.29 -49.71 11.99
CA SER A 5 -34.76 -48.98 10.85
C SER A 5 -33.49 -48.24 11.30
N LEU A 6 -32.33 -48.64 10.81
CA LEU A 6 -31.05 -47.95 11.01
C LEU A 6 -30.98 -46.77 10.08
N LEU A 7 -31.04 -45.54 10.62
CA LEU A 7 -30.67 -44.31 9.88
C LEU A 7 -29.14 -44.19 9.87
N THR A 8 -28.54 -44.38 8.72
CA THR A 8 -27.12 -44.07 8.45
C THR A 8 -27.01 -42.56 8.20
N MET A 9 -26.45 -41.85 9.16
CA MET A 9 -26.09 -40.44 9.08
C MET A 9 -24.77 -40.32 8.27
N ALA A 10 -24.87 -39.85 7.03
CA ALA A 10 -23.73 -39.53 6.19
C ALA A 10 -23.15 -38.19 6.66
N LEU A 11 -21.98 -38.20 7.29
CA LEU A 11 -21.18 -37.04 7.60
C LEU A 11 -20.57 -36.50 6.28
N LEU A 12 -21.16 -35.41 5.77
CA LEU A 12 -20.59 -34.66 4.66
C LEU A 12 -19.42 -33.82 5.18
N SER A 13 -18.20 -34.35 5.00
CA SER A 13 -16.95 -33.64 5.31
C SER A 13 -16.77 -32.52 4.29
N MET A 14 -17.12 -31.27 4.67
CA MET A 14 -16.74 -30.09 3.90
C MET A 14 -15.22 -29.92 4.01
N ALA A 15 -14.49 -30.34 2.98
CA ALA A 15 -13.12 -29.97 2.76
C ALA A 15 -13.08 -28.45 2.48
N VAL A 16 -12.76 -27.67 3.52
CA VAL A 16 -12.40 -26.26 3.35
C VAL A 16 -11.08 -26.26 2.57
N SER A 17 -11.18 -26.04 1.28
CA SER A 17 -10.02 -25.79 0.43
C SER A 17 -9.38 -24.51 0.91
N THR A 18 -8.32 -24.64 1.74
CA THR A 18 -7.41 -23.55 2.04
C THR A 18 -6.71 -23.19 0.73
N LEU A 19 -7.28 -22.22 0.00
CA LEU A 19 -6.56 -21.59 -1.09
C LEU A 19 -5.28 -21.02 -0.47
N CYS A 20 -4.16 -21.70 -0.71
CA CYS A 20 -2.84 -21.23 -0.37
C CYS A 20 -2.63 -19.92 -1.16
N ARG A 21 -2.79 -18.78 -0.50
CA ARG A 21 -2.45 -17.46 -1.05
C ARG A 21 -0.93 -17.37 -1.11
N ALA A 22 -0.33 -17.98 -2.12
CA ALA A 22 1.05 -17.71 -2.49
C ALA A 22 1.15 -16.21 -2.85
N GLY A 23 1.97 -15.45 -2.13
CA GLY A 23 2.24 -14.05 -2.42
C GLY A 23 1.96 -13.04 -1.29
N ALA A 24 1.45 -13.46 -0.12
CA ALA A 24 1.15 -12.55 0.98
C ALA A 24 2.36 -12.17 1.86
N HIS A 25 3.53 -12.82 1.68
CA HIS A 25 4.61 -12.75 2.69
C HIS A 25 5.43 -11.45 2.67
N ASP A 26 5.46 -10.68 1.57
CA ASP A 26 6.24 -9.44 1.48
C ASP A 26 5.39 -8.15 1.48
N ILE A 27 4.08 -8.28 1.40
CA ILE A 27 3.16 -7.14 1.44
C ILE A 27 2.76 -6.89 2.90
N PRO A 28 3.05 -5.70 3.47
CA PRO A 28 2.67 -5.39 4.85
C PRO A 28 1.17 -5.57 5.08
N GLU A 29 0.80 -6.16 6.23
CA GLU A 29 -0.59 -6.52 6.57
C GLU A 29 -1.57 -5.34 6.44
N GLY A 30 -1.11 -4.11 6.72
CA GLY A 30 -1.93 -2.91 6.55
C GLY A 30 -2.43 -2.71 5.12
N TYR A 31 -1.62 -3.04 4.11
CA TYR A 31 -2.02 -3.00 2.71
C TYR A 31 -3.06 -4.08 2.38
N VAL A 32 -2.83 -5.30 2.88
CA VAL A 32 -3.78 -6.42 2.67
C VAL A 32 -5.14 -6.06 3.25
N ARG A 33 -5.17 -5.54 4.48
CA ARG A 33 -6.39 -5.14 5.18
C ARG A 33 -7.17 -4.07 4.43
N VAL A 34 -6.50 -2.98 4.04
CA VAL A 34 -7.14 -1.89 3.28
C VAL A 34 -7.60 -2.38 1.90
N ALA A 35 -6.75 -3.10 1.19
CA ALA A 35 -7.05 -3.62 -0.14
C ALA A 35 -8.28 -4.52 -0.15
N THR A 36 -8.41 -5.41 0.85
CA THR A 36 -9.58 -6.29 1.02
C THR A 36 -10.88 -5.50 1.17
N VAL A 37 -10.88 -4.45 1.99
CA VAL A 37 -12.08 -3.60 2.22
C VAL A 37 -12.55 -2.93 0.92
N HIS A 38 -11.61 -2.55 0.05
CA HIS A 38 -11.92 -1.82 -1.19
C HIS A 38 -11.99 -2.70 -2.45
N GLY A 39 -11.81 -4.02 -2.33
CA GLY A 39 -11.77 -4.93 -3.48
C GLY A 39 -10.61 -4.67 -4.43
N VAL A 40 -9.50 -4.12 -3.93
CA VAL A 40 -8.26 -3.88 -4.67
C VAL A 40 -7.29 -5.03 -4.40
N PRO A 41 -6.55 -5.56 -5.39
CA PRO A 41 -5.45 -6.48 -5.10
C PRO A 41 -4.39 -5.81 -4.23
N ALA A 42 -3.96 -6.46 -3.15
CA ALA A 42 -3.01 -5.89 -2.19
C ALA A 42 -1.66 -5.54 -2.83
N GLU A 43 -1.20 -6.38 -3.76
CA GLU A 43 0.00 -6.16 -4.54
C GLU A 43 -0.09 -4.92 -5.42
N VAL A 44 -1.26 -4.58 -5.96
CA VAL A 44 -1.46 -3.37 -6.76
C VAL A 44 -1.38 -2.13 -5.88
N LEU A 45 -2.08 -2.12 -4.73
CA LEU A 45 -2.04 -1.00 -3.79
C LEU A 45 -0.61 -0.77 -3.27
N TYR A 46 0.11 -1.85 -2.98
CA TYR A 46 1.50 -1.77 -2.51
C TYR A 46 2.45 -1.32 -3.62
N ALA A 47 2.33 -1.83 -4.85
CA ALA A 47 3.13 -1.41 -5.99
C ALA A 47 2.91 0.07 -6.35
N VAL A 48 1.68 0.58 -6.26
CA VAL A 48 1.38 2.01 -6.39
C VAL A 48 2.13 2.80 -5.31
N SER A 49 2.02 2.42 -4.04
CA SER A 49 2.72 3.12 -2.95
C SER A 49 4.25 3.07 -3.08
N LEU A 50 4.82 1.95 -3.57
CA LEU A 50 6.24 1.86 -3.90
C LEU A 50 6.62 2.82 -5.02
N THR A 51 5.79 2.92 -6.07
CA THR A 51 6.02 3.86 -7.18
C THR A 51 6.04 5.32 -6.69
N GLU A 52 5.18 5.65 -5.75
CA GLU A 52 4.99 7.02 -5.26
C GLU A 52 6.06 7.45 -4.24
N THR A 53 6.39 6.58 -3.28
CA THR A 53 7.12 7.03 -2.07
C THR A 53 8.24 6.13 -1.62
N VAL A 54 8.71 5.19 -2.45
CA VAL A 54 9.76 4.24 -2.03
C VAL A 54 11.00 4.95 -1.48
N MET A 55 11.49 4.46 -0.33
CA MET A 55 12.76 4.85 0.27
C MET A 55 13.63 3.63 0.57
N ALA A 56 14.91 3.71 0.20
CA ALA A 56 15.90 2.73 0.61
C ALA A 56 16.19 2.83 2.12
N PRO A 57 16.62 1.75 2.79
CA PRO A 57 16.95 1.76 4.22
C PRO A 57 17.94 2.86 4.61
N SER A 58 18.97 3.09 3.81
CA SER A 58 19.96 4.16 4.04
C SER A 58 19.34 5.56 3.99
N ALA A 59 18.39 5.80 3.09
CA ALA A 59 17.68 7.07 3.01
C ALA A 59 16.75 7.27 4.21
N ILE A 60 16.08 6.20 4.66
CA ILE A 60 15.27 6.21 5.90
C ILE A 60 16.17 6.52 7.10
N ALA A 61 17.33 5.85 7.23
CA ALA A 61 18.30 6.16 8.28
C ALA A 61 18.73 7.64 8.25
N GLY A 62 18.92 8.21 7.08
CA GLY A 62 19.26 9.61 6.91
C GLY A 62 18.20 10.58 7.44
N VAL A 63 16.93 10.27 7.20
CA VAL A 63 15.80 11.07 7.70
C VAL A 63 15.62 10.90 9.22
N MET A 64 15.81 9.68 9.74
CA MET A 64 15.60 9.33 11.14
C MET A 64 16.78 9.67 12.07
N LYS A 65 17.93 10.09 11.53
CA LYS A 65 19.23 10.29 12.24
C LYS A 65 19.19 11.07 13.56
N LYS A 66 18.09 11.68 13.92
CA LYS A 66 18.01 12.57 15.11
C LYS A 66 16.95 12.20 16.14
N ARG A 67 16.15 11.12 15.95
CA ARG A 67 14.89 11.05 16.71
C ARG A 67 14.57 9.80 17.51
N ASP A 68 15.07 8.63 17.15
CA ASP A 68 14.61 7.44 17.86
C ASP A 68 15.71 6.36 17.90
N ALA A 69 16.25 6.12 19.09
CA ALA A 69 17.23 5.05 19.32
C ALA A 69 16.61 3.65 19.16
N ASP A 70 15.28 3.54 19.30
CA ASP A 70 14.53 2.28 19.22
C ASP A 70 13.99 2.02 17.81
N PHE A 71 14.14 2.96 16.87
CA PHE A 71 13.65 2.77 15.51
C PHE A 71 14.46 1.71 14.77
N ARG A 72 13.82 0.57 14.50
CA ARG A 72 14.42 -0.49 13.69
C ARG A 72 14.32 -0.15 12.21
N LEU A 73 15.46 0.02 11.57
CA LEU A 73 15.52 0.22 10.12
C LEU A 73 14.98 -1.01 9.39
N PRO A 74 14.11 -0.81 8.37
CA PRO A 74 13.69 -1.90 7.52
C PRO A 74 14.87 -2.48 6.74
N SER A 75 14.89 -3.78 6.52
CA SER A 75 15.93 -4.47 5.72
C SER A 75 15.81 -4.20 4.21
N VAL A 76 14.63 -3.78 3.75
CA VAL A 76 14.32 -3.53 2.34
C VAL A 76 13.70 -2.15 2.15
N ALA A 77 13.73 -1.65 0.92
CA ALA A 77 13.06 -0.40 0.55
C ALA A 77 11.55 -0.47 0.81
N ARG A 78 11.00 0.61 1.36
CA ARG A 78 9.58 0.70 1.76
C ARG A 78 8.96 2.02 1.31
N PRO A 79 7.64 2.09 1.06
CA PRO A 79 6.92 3.35 0.95
C PRO A 79 7.06 4.17 2.24
N TRP A 80 7.25 5.49 2.10
CA TRP A 80 7.45 6.38 3.23
C TRP A 80 6.24 7.31 3.43
N PRO A 81 5.53 7.21 4.57
CA PRO A 81 4.25 7.89 4.75
C PRO A 81 4.35 9.41 4.86
N TRP A 82 5.45 9.93 5.38
CA TRP A 82 5.60 11.37 5.61
C TRP A 82 6.36 12.02 4.46
N THR A 83 5.78 11.85 3.27
CA THR A 83 6.28 12.36 2.00
C THR A 83 5.34 13.43 1.46
N ILE A 84 5.91 14.52 0.95
CA ILE A 84 5.20 15.57 0.22
C ILE A 84 5.89 15.75 -1.12
N ASN A 85 5.13 15.83 -2.21
CA ASN A 85 5.61 16.32 -3.49
C ASN A 85 5.00 17.69 -3.73
N VAL A 86 5.85 18.67 -4.02
CA VAL A 86 5.43 20.03 -4.38
C VAL A 86 5.98 20.35 -5.76
N ALA A 87 5.11 20.47 -6.73
CA ALA A 87 5.47 20.85 -8.10
C ALA A 87 6.57 19.94 -8.71
N GLY A 88 6.54 18.63 -8.42
CA GLY A 88 7.51 17.64 -8.90
C GLY A 88 8.74 17.46 -8.01
N LYS A 89 8.88 18.23 -6.92
CA LYS A 89 9.98 18.07 -5.95
C LYS A 89 9.51 17.33 -4.70
N GLY A 90 10.10 16.18 -4.43
CA GLY A 90 9.79 15.34 -3.27
C GLY A 90 10.52 15.78 -2.00
N TYR A 91 9.79 15.81 -0.89
CA TYR A 91 10.30 16.10 0.46
C TYR A 91 9.88 14.96 1.39
N ARG A 92 10.78 14.55 2.28
CA ARG A 92 10.58 13.45 3.21
C ARG A 92 10.94 13.89 4.62
N TYR A 93 10.09 13.53 5.57
CA TYR A 93 10.19 13.98 6.96
C TYR A 93 10.31 12.78 7.90
N ALA A 94 10.84 13.02 9.10
CA ALA A 94 11.03 11.97 10.10
C ALA A 94 9.72 11.64 10.85
N SER A 95 8.74 12.53 10.84
CA SER A 95 7.48 12.35 11.56
C SER A 95 6.30 12.97 10.82
N ARG A 96 5.09 12.51 11.20
CA ARG A 96 3.83 13.07 10.74
C ARG A 96 3.72 14.55 11.03
N LEU A 97 4.14 14.97 12.25
CA LEU A 97 4.10 16.36 12.67
C LEU A 97 4.98 17.25 11.79
N GLU A 98 6.22 16.84 11.52
CA GLU A 98 7.11 17.61 10.65
C GLU A 98 6.57 17.74 9.22
N ALA A 99 6.04 16.64 8.67
CA ALA A 99 5.42 16.66 7.35
C ALA A 99 4.22 17.59 7.30
N TRP A 100 3.36 17.53 8.31
CA TRP A 100 2.18 18.39 8.40
C TRP A 100 2.55 19.87 8.57
N GLN A 101 3.51 20.21 9.42
CA GLN A 101 4.00 21.57 9.60
C GLN A 101 4.58 22.12 8.28
N ALA A 102 5.39 21.34 7.59
CA ALA A 102 5.92 21.72 6.29
C ALA A 102 4.81 21.91 5.23
N LEU A 103 3.77 21.06 5.27
CA LEU A 103 2.62 21.20 4.38
C LEU A 103 1.90 22.54 4.59
N GLN A 104 1.72 22.99 5.84
CA GLN A 104 1.09 24.30 6.11
C GLN A 104 1.88 25.42 5.42
N VAL A 105 3.21 25.39 5.47
CA VAL A 105 4.07 26.35 4.77
C VAL A 105 3.94 26.24 3.25
N PHE A 106 3.88 25.02 2.70
CA PHE A 106 3.73 24.85 1.26
C PHE A 106 2.37 25.36 0.75
N LEU A 107 1.30 25.16 1.52
CA LEU A 107 -0.03 25.63 1.16
C LEU A 107 -0.15 27.17 1.08
N THR A 108 0.73 27.93 1.77
CA THR A 108 0.78 29.40 1.60
C THR A 108 1.46 29.85 0.30
N ARG A 109 2.23 28.95 -0.33
CA ARG A 109 3.10 29.29 -1.48
C ARG A 109 2.68 28.62 -2.79
N TYR A 110 1.97 27.51 -2.71
CA TYR A 110 1.60 26.68 -3.86
C TYR A 110 0.12 26.33 -3.82
N PRO A 111 -0.57 26.33 -4.94
CA PRO A 111 -1.94 25.85 -5.00
C PRO A 111 -2.00 24.35 -4.70
N ALA A 112 -3.02 23.90 -3.97
CA ALA A 112 -3.19 22.53 -3.53
C ALA A 112 -3.11 21.49 -4.66
N ARG A 113 -3.51 21.87 -5.91
CA ARG A 113 -3.40 20.99 -7.09
C ARG A 113 -1.96 20.64 -7.50
N ARG A 114 -0.95 21.32 -6.95
CA ARG A 114 0.48 21.04 -7.16
C ARG A 114 1.12 20.35 -5.97
N ILE A 115 0.33 19.85 -5.05
CA ILE A 115 0.81 19.21 -3.82
C ILE A 115 0.20 17.82 -3.70
N ASP A 116 1.06 16.81 -3.63
CA ASP A 116 0.71 15.43 -3.34
C ASP A 116 1.26 15.05 -1.97
N VAL A 117 0.50 14.27 -1.19
CA VAL A 117 0.85 13.96 0.20
C VAL A 117 0.65 12.50 0.56
N GLY A 118 1.41 12.06 1.57
CA GLY A 118 1.24 10.78 2.23
C GLY A 118 1.86 9.61 1.49
N ILE A 119 1.61 8.40 1.98
CA ILE A 119 2.23 7.16 1.52
C ILE A 119 1.89 6.80 0.05
N ALA A 120 0.76 7.28 -0.45
CA ALA A 120 0.26 7.03 -1.78
C ALA A 120 0.19 8.31 -2.65
N GLN A 121 0.80 9.41 -2.20
CA GLN A 121 0.90 10.70 -2.91
C GLN A 121 -0.44 11.17 -3.49
N VAL A 122 -1.44 11.27 -2.61
CA VAL A 122 -2.76 11.74 -2.99
C VAL A 122 -2.72 13.25 -3.23
N ASN A 123 -3.15 13.70 -4.41
CA ASN A 123 -3.17 15.12 -4.76
C ASN A 123 -4.23 15.88 -3.97
N LEU A 124 -3.82 16.92 -3.26
CA LEU A 124 -4.70 17.69 -2.36
C LEU A 124 -5.73 18.54 -3.11
N GLY A 125 -5.40 19.02 -4.29
CA GLY A 125 -6.33 19.86 -5.07
C GLY A 125 -7.50 19.07 -5.65
N TRP A 126 -7.26 17.85 -6.07
CA TRP A 126 -8.28 16.98 -6.68
C TRP A 126 -8.97 16.06 -5.71
N ASN A 127 -8.25 15.59 -4.68
CA ASN A 127 -8.71 14.57 -3.76
C ASN A 127 -8.67 14.99 -2.28
N GLY A 128 -8.26 16.21 -1.95
CA GLY A 128 -8.14 16.70 -0.59
C GLY A 128 -9.47 16.66 0.20
N HIS A 129 -10.60 16.79 -0.49
CA HIS A 129 -11.94 16.68 0.11
C HIS A 129 -12.25 15.28 0.67
N ARG A 130 -11.46 14.26 0.31
CA ARG A 130 -11.60 12.88 0.83
C ARG A 130 -10.98 12.71 2.21
N PHE A 131 -10.19 13.66 2.67
CA PHE A 131 -9.59 13.69 4.00
C PHE A 131 -10.41 14.59 4.93
N SER A 132 -10.59 14.18 6.18
CA SER A 132 -11.21 15.02 7.22
C SER A 132 -10.35 16.24 7.57
N SER A 133 -9.05 16.16 7.33
CA SER A 133 -8.09 17.25 7.55
C SER A 133 -6.78 16.98 6.81
N THR A 134 -5.94 18.00 6.65
CA THR A 134 -4.58 17.84 6.11
C THR A 134 -3.68 17.02 7.04
N TRP A 135 -3.96 16.97 8.33
CA TRP A 135 -3.32 16.06 9.28
C TRP A 135 -3.66 14.60 8.98
N ALA A 136 -4.94 14.31 8.75
CA ALA A 136 -5.41 12.95 8.43
C ALA A 136 -4.75 12.39 7.15
N ALA A 137 -4.39 13.25 6.19
CA ALA A 137 -3.76 12.83 4.95
C ALA A 137 -2.36 12.16 5.14
N PHE A 138 -1.70 12.40 6.27
CA PHE A 138 -0.43 11.75 6.62
C PHE A 138 -0.58 10.50 7.48
N ASP A 139 -1.81 10.16 7.90
CA ASP A 139 -2.07 8.85 8.47
C ASP A 139 -1.96 7.78 7.39
N PRO A 140 -1.08 6.76 7.55
CA PRO A 140 -0.87 5.77 6.52
C PRO A 140 -2.14 5.00 6.12
N TYR A 141 -2.97 4.65 7.10
CA TYR A 141 -4.20 3.91 6.84
C TYR A 141 -5.26 4.76 6.15
N ILE A 142 -5.43 6.01 6.60
CA ILE A 142 -6.37 6.96 5.97
C ILE A 142 -5.93 7.25 4.53
N SER A 143 -4.63 7.48 4.32
CA SER A 143 -4.05 7.72 3.00
C SER A 143 -4.23 6.51 2.07
N LEU A 144 -3.98 5.28 2.56
CA LEU A 144 -4.18 4.05 1.81
C LEU A 144 -5.65 3.79 1.49
N ASN A 145 -6.59 4.02 2.43
CA ASN A 145 -8.01 3.91 2.17
C ASN A 145 -8.45 4.88 1.06
N THR A 146 -7.96 6.11 1.10
CA THR A 146 -8.24 7.11 0.05
C THR A 146 -7.68 6.65 -1.29
N ALA A 147 -6.45 6.16 -1.34
CA ALA A 147 -5.82 5.65 -2.55
C ALA A 147 -6.58 4.43 -3.11
N ALA A 148 -6.98 3.49 -2.27
CA ALA A 148 -7.74 2.31 -2.67
C ALA A 148 -9.12 2.70 -3.23
N THR A 149 -9.78 3.71 -2.65
CA THR A 149 -11.02 4.27 -3.19
C THR A 149 -10.81 4.82 -4.61
N ILE A 150 -9.77 5.64 -4.81
CA ILE A 150 -9.44 6.22 -6.14
C ILE A 150 -9.10 5.09 -7.14
N LEU A 151 -8.32 4.10 -6.73
CA LEU A 151 -8.00 2.93 -7.57
C LEU A 151 -9.25 2.15 -7.97
N SER A 152 -10.19 1.94 -7.05
CA SER A 152 -11.47 1.28 -7.33
C SER A 152 -12.33 2.11 -8.30
N GLU A 153 -12.34 3.42 -8.17
CA GLU A 153 -13.00 4.33 -9.12
C GLU A 153 -12.37 4.25 -10.51
N CYS A 154 -11.03 4.23 -10.59
CA CYS A 154 -10.30 4.03 -11.83
C CYS A 154 -10.56 2.64 -12.44
N ARG A 155 -10.68 1.60 -11.60
CA ARG A 155 -10.99 0.23 -12.06
C ARG A 155 -12.37 0.14 -12.69
N ARG A 156 -13.37 0.87 -12.19
CA ARG A 156 -14.69 0.95 -12.81
C ARG A 156 -14.66 1.60 -14.21
N ARG A 157 -13.74 2.55 -14.44
CA ARG A 157 -13.53 3.17 -15.77
C ARG A 157 -12.69 2.29 -16.70
N HIS A 158 -11.83 1.43 -16.15
CA HIS A 158 -10.95 0.52 -16.88
C HIS A 158 -11.16 -0.92 -16.41
N PRO A 159 -12.31 -1.55 -16.71
CA PRO A 159 -12.74 -2.82 -16.11
C PRO A 159 -11.88 -4.03 -16.48
N VAL A 160 -10.96 -3.90 -17.43
CA VAL A 160 -10.13 -5.02 -17.92
C VAL A 160 -8.83 -5.17 -17.11
N SER A 161 -8.22 -4.08 -16.64
CA SER A 161 -6.84 -4.14 -16.12
C SER A 161 -6.60 -3.23 -14.91
N TRP A 162 -6.05 -3.81 -13.85
CA TRP A 162 -5.54 -3.05 -12.69
C TRP A 162 -4.35 -2.15 -13.03
N LEU A 163 -3.54 -2.51 -14.02
CA LEU A 163 -2.46 -1.64 -14.52
C LEU A 163 -3.03 -0.38 -15.18
N GLN A 164 -4.11 -0.50 -15.95
CA GLN A 164 -4.78 0.68 -16.51
C GLN A 164 -5.42 1.53 -15.40
N ALA A 165 -6.00 0.90 -14.37
CA ALA A 165 -6.50 1.60 -13.19
C ALA A 165 -5.38 2.36 -12.45
N ALA A 166 -4.19 1.78 -12.32
CA ALA A 166 -3.02 2.46 -11.77
C ALA A 166 -2.57 3.65 -12.64
N GLY A 167 -2.59 3.49 -13.97
CA GLY A 167 -2.33 4.61 -14.89
C GLY A 167 -3.33 5.77 -14.73
N CYS A 168 -4.63 5.43 -14.61
CA CYS A 168 -5.69 6.41 -14.32
C CYS A 168 -5.51 7.06 -12.94
N TYR A 169 -5.07 6.32 -11.93
CA TYR A 169 -4.75 6.86 -10.60
C TYR A 169 -3.75 8.01 -10.70
N HIS A 170 -2.66 7.80 -11.42
CA HIS A 170 -1.59 8.79 -11.59
C HIS A 170 -1.98 9.91 -12.55
N HIS A 171 -2.60 9.59 -13.66
CA HIS A 171 -2.97 10.56 -14.70
C HIS A 171 -4.30 10.19 -15.36
N PRO A 172 -5.44 10.70 -14.83
CA PRO A 172 -6.78 10.31 -15.29
C PRO A 172 -7.05 10.60 -16.77
N ALA A 173 -6.36 11.57 -17.36
CA ALA A 173 -6.46 11.87 -18.79
C ALA A 173 -5.72 10.86 -19.69
N GLY A 174 -4.98 9.89 -19.10
CA GLY A 174 -4.22 8.90 -19.87
C GLY A 174 -2.96 9.46 -20.54
N GLY A 175 -2.61 8.90 -21.69
CA GLY A 175 -1.46 9.35 -22.49
C GLY A 175 -0.11 8.89 -21.94
N ALA A 176 0.97 9.51 -22.42
CA ALA A 176 2.34 9.11 -22.10
C ALA A 176 2.69 9.11 -20.60
N PRO A 177 2.18 10.04 -19.75
CA PRO A 177 2.41 9.97 -18.31
C PRO A 177 1.84 8.70 -17.68
N ALA A 178 0.60 8.34 -18.00
CA ALA A 178 -0.04 7.12 -17.50
C ALA A 178 0.71 5.87 -17.97
N VAL A 179 1.15 5.82 -19.23
CA VAL A 179 1.92 4.70 -19.79
C VAL A 179 3.26 4.52 -19.08
N ARG A 180 4.01 5.60 -18.83
CA ARG A 180 5.26 5.53 -18.08
C ARG A 180 5.04 5.04 -16.64
N TYR A 181 4.00 5.55 -16.00
CA TYR A 181 3.65 5.15 -14.65
C TYR A 181 3.29 3.67 -14.55
N THR A 182 2.45 3.16 -15.45
CA THR A 182 2.09 1.74 -15.48
C THR A 182 3.29 0.82 -15.71
N ALA A 183 4.29 1.27 -16.46
CA ALA A 183 5.53 0.50 -16.65
C ALA A 183 6.29 0.33 -15.31
N VAL A 184 6.37 1.38 -14.48
CA VAL A 184 7.01 1.30 -13.16
C VAL A 184 6.21 0.42 -12.20
N VAL A 185 4.88 0.59 -12.15
CA VAL A 185 4.00 -0.27 -11.34
C VAL A 185 4.15 -1.73 -11.73
N ARG A 186 4.21 -2.04 -13.03
CA ARG A 186 4.44 -3.40 -13.52
C ARG A 186 5.76 -3.99 -13.02
N GLN A 187 6.84 -3.22 -13.06
CA GLN A 187 8.15 -3.67 -12.54
C GLN A 187 8.08 -4.01 -11.04
N HIS A 188 7.34 -3.24 -10.25
CA HIS A 188 7.12 -3.56 -8.84
C HIS A 188 6.30 -4.84 -8.67
N LEU A 189 5.22 -5.02 -9.43
CA LEU A 189 4.41 -6.25 -9.39
C LEU A 189 5.22 -7.49 -9.77
N GLU A 190 6.03 -7.42 -10.83
CA GLU A 190 6.91 -8.51 -11.26
C GLU A 190 7.97 -8.84 -10.20
N ARG A 191 8.51 -7.83 -9.50
CA ARG A 191 9.44 -8.05 -8.39
C ARG A 191 8.74 -8.75 -7.22
N LEU A 192 7.59 -8.25 -6.78
CA LEU A 192 6.81 -8.86 -5.71
C LEU A 192 6.46 -10.32 -6.02
N HIS A 193 6.09 -10.60 -7.27
CA HIS A 193 5.81 -11.97 -7.69
C HIS A 193 7.06 -12.87 -7.63
N ARG A 194 8.21 -12.40 -8.14
CA ARG A 194 9.47 -13.17 -8.06
C ARG A 194 9.92 -13.44 -6.63
N ASP A 195 9.78 -12.45 -5.74
CA ASP A 195 10.17 -12.58 -4.34
C ASP A 195 9.24 -13.58 -3.62
N ALA A 196 7.93 -13.55 -3.91
CA ALA A 196 6.97 -14.52 -3.39
C ALA A 196 7.28 -15.96 -3.84
N VAL A 197 7.65 -16.17 -5.10
CA VAL A 197 8.04 -17.51 -5.62
C VAL A 197 9.30 -18.01 -4.90
N LYS A 198 10.34 -17.18 -4.78
CA LYS A 198 11.58 -17.55 -4.05
C LYS A 198 11.32 -17.92 -2.59
N THR A 199 10.44 -17.17 -1.92
CA THR A 199 10.08 -17.45 -0.52
C THR A 199 9.32 -18.78 -0.41
N ALA A 200 8.43 -19.08 -1.33
CA ALA A 200 7.71 -20.35 -1.38
C ALA A 200 8.67 -21.56 -1.58
N GLU A 201 9.63 -21.44 -2.50
CA GLU A 201 10.65 -22.48 -2.76
C GLU A 201 11.57 -22.71 -1.53
N GLN A 202 11.87 -21.66 -0.76
CA GLN A 202 12.66 -21.77 0.47
C GLN A 202 11.88 -22.38 1.65
N HIS A 203 10.54 -22.29 1.65
CA HIS A 203 9.68 -22.80 2.72
C HIS A 203 9.37 -24.29 2.62
N ASP A 204 9.51 -24.91 1.46
CA ASP A 204 9.45 -26.38 1.34
C ASP A 204 10.58 -27.09 2.12
N GLY A 205 11.52 -26.31 2.68
CA GLY A 205 12.65 -26.80 3.47
C GLY A 205 12.69 -26.42 4.95
N LEU A 206 12.01 -25.37 5.44
CA LEU A 206 12.16 -24.91 6.84
C LEU A 206 10.97 -24.03 7.30
N THR A 207 10.23 -24.50 8.30
CA THR A 207 9.25 -23.72 9.06
C THR A 207 9.95 -22.66 9.92
N ALA A 208 10.08 -21.43 9.43
CA ALA A 208 10.55 -20.29 10.21
C ALA A 208 9.47 -19.21 10.28
N MET A 209 9.09 -18.84 11.53
CA MET A 209 8.18 -17.73 11.80
C MET A 209 8.83 -16.43 11.35
N HIS A 210 8.24 -15.75 10.35
CA HIS A 210 8.65 -14.39 9.98
C HIS A 210 7.94 -13.35 10.87
N PRO A 211 8.65 -12.33 11.33
CA PRO A 211 8.03 -11.26 12.11
C PRO A 211 6.99 -10.49 11.27
N ARG A 212 5.77 -10.43 11.77
CA ARG A 212 4.70 -9.63 11.17
C ARG A 212 5.04 -8.15 11.32
N TYR A 213 5.25 -7.45 10.22
CA TYR A 213 5.45 -6.00 10.26
C TYR A 213 4.10 -5.30 10.45
N ILE A 214 3.88 -4.82 11.66
CA ILE A 214 2.77 -3.93 12.00
C ILE A 214 3.34 -2.50 11.94
N TRP A 215 2.65 -1.58 11.26
CA TRP A 215 2.95 -0.16 11.39
C TRP A 215 2.62 0.25 12.84
N THR A 216 3.63 0.53 13.62
CA THR A 216 3.47 1.24 14.87
C THR A 216 3.85 2.69 14.62
N GLU A 217 2.95 3.62 14.94
CA GLU A 217 3.33 5.04 14.97
C GLU A 217 4.45 5.21 16.00
N PRO A 218 5.49 5.99 15.69
CA PRO A 218 6.41 6.45 16.72
C PRO A 218 5.58 7.17 17.78
N ARG A 219 5.77 6.82 19.03
CA ARG A 219 5.12 7.53 20.14
C ARG A 219 5.50 9.01 20.07
N GLU A 220 4.49 9.89 20.16
CA GLU A 220 4.69 11.34 20.25
C GLU A 220 5.44 11.72 21.50
#